data_bdd7ffc653d9708f4915a3d13ea42333
#
_entry.id   bdd7ffc653d9708f4915a3d13ea42333
#
_cell.length_a   1.000
_cell.length_b   1.000
_cell.length_c   1.000
_cell.angle_alpha   90.00
_cell.angle_beta   90.00
_cell.angle_gamma   90.00
#
_symmetry.space_group_name_H-M   'P 1'
#
loop_
_entity.id
_entity.type
_entity.pdbx_description
1 polymer ?
#
loop_
_entity_poly.entity_id
_entity_poly.type
_entity_poly.pdbx_seq_one_letter_code
_entity_poly.pdbx_strand_id
1 'polypeptide(L)'
;MDALNFSDLNVPASAALAYDAQEQLIGLIDSPLVGWKVGATNPASQSKLQVKSPICGPVFERTLVTSGAEIPLADLHHQPGLESEFAFTIGVTLRPGGAKMTASSAKEIVSFVHPAIELVCSRFEQNFDVDPALLVADGALHAALVMGPGTEPDKVGDLSAYRLHTFVNNEEIGTGTGSEVLGDPYESLAWLCNHLNRRELTLSAGSVVTTGAATGLHPTKTGQLLMTDGATLGSASLSLVA
;
A
#
# COMPACT_ATOMS: atom_id res chain seq x y z
N MET A 1 10.53 13.49 14.77
CA MET A 1 11.79 12.97 14.17
C MET A 1 12.04 13.82 12.93
N ASP A 2 13.22 14.38 12.74
CA ASP A 2 13.48 15.27 11.60
C ASP A 2 13.47 14.48 10.29
N ALA A 3 13.11 15.15 9.19
CA ALA A 3 13.15 14.57 7.85
C ALA A 3 14.59 14.23 7.45
N LEU A 4 14.77 13.20 6.63
CA LEU A 4 16.08 12.73 6.18
C LEU A 4 16.55 13.58 4.99
N ASN A 5 17.78 14.08 5.06
CA ASN A 5 18.44 14.70 3.91
C ASN A 5 19.10 13.60 3.06
N PHE A 6 18.61 13.39 1.83
CA PHE A 6 19.11 12.31 0.98
C PHE A 6 20.55 12.53 0.50
N SER A 7 21.07 13.77 0.50
CA SER A 7 22.46 14.05 0.14
C SER A 7 23.48 13.37 1.07
N ASP A 8 23.03 13.00 2.28
CA ASP A 8 23.85 12.33 3.30
C ASP A 8 23.75 10.81 3.21
N LEU A 9 22.92 10.28 2.30
CA LEU A 9 22.66 8.86 2.13
C LEU A 9 23.37 8.29 0.91
N ASN A 10 23.82 7.04 1.01
CA ASN A 10 24.29 6.28 -0.14
C ASN A 10 23.09 5.74 -0.91
N VAL A 11 22.82 6.28 -2.10
CA VAL A 11 21.76 5.79 -2.97
C VAL A 11 22.07 4.36 -3.43
N PRO A 12 21.16 3.39 -3.24
CA PRO A 12 21.35 2.04 -3.75
C PRO A 12 21.51 2.04 -5.29
N ALA A 13 22.56 1.41 -5.79
CA ALA A 13 22.89 1.41 -7.22
C ALA A 13 21.91 0.59 -8.09
N SER A 14 20.97 -0.11 -7.51
CA SER A 14 19.96 -0.92 -8.21
C SER A 14 18.71 -1.16 -7.36
N ALA A 15 17.61 -1.52 -8.01
CA ALA A 15 16.39 -1.91 -7.29
C ALA A 15 16.61 -3.12 -6.37
N ALA A 16 17.48 -4.06 -6.72
CA ALA A 16 17.80 -5.20 -5.85
C ALA A 16 18.45 -4.72 -4.55
N LEU A 17 19.46 -3.86 -4.62
CA LEU A 17 20.11 -3.29 -3.43
C LEU A 17 19.17 -2.40 -2.62
N ALA A 18 18.21 -1.72 -3.26
CA ALA A 18 17.19 -0.96 -2.55
C ALA A 18 16.29 -1.87 -1.71
N TYR A 19 15.88 -3.01 -2.24
CA TYR A 19 15.12 -4.02 -1.48
C TYR A 19 15.97 -4.70 -0.41
N ASP A 20 17.27 -4.94 -0.64
CA ASP A 20 18.17 -5.48 0.40
C ASP A 20 18.28 -4.49 1.58
N ALA A 21 18.36 -3.18 1.29
CA ALA A 21 18.32 -2.15 2.33
C ALA A 21 16.96 -2.11 3.04
N GLN A 22 15.85 -2.26 2.32
CA GLN A 22 14.49 -2.37 2.91
C GLN A 22 14.38 -3.57 3.85
N GLU A 23 14.94 -4.74 3.50
CA GLU A 23 14.94 -5.91 4.39
C GLU A 23 15.74 -5.67 5.66
N GLN A 24 16.89 -5.00 5.57
CA GLN A 24 17.65 -4.58 6.75
C GLN A 24 16.83 -3.63 7.62
N LEU A 25 16.14 -2.66 7.01
CA LEU A 25 15.25 -1.74 7.72
C LEU A 25 14.13 -2.50 8.46
N ILE A 26 13.51 -3.50 7.84
CA ILE A 26 12.50 -4.36 8.49
C ILE A 26 13.05 -4.99 9.77
N GLY A 27 14.29 -5.47 9.73
CA GLY A 27 14.94 -6.07 10.91
C GLY A 27 15.27 -5.09 12.03
N LEU A 28 15.32 -3.78 11.75
CA LEU A 28 15.64 -2.74 12.73
C LEU A 28 14.39 -2.10 13.37
N ILE A 29 13.22 -2.28 12.76
CA ILE A 29 11.97 -1.69 13.25
C ILE A 29 11.40 -2.56 14.37
N ASP A 30 11.22 -1.96 15.55
CA ASP A 30 10.58 -2.61 16.70
C ASP A 30 9.05 -2.59 16.56
N SER A 31 8.56 -3.35 15.57
CA SER A 31 7.13 -3.60 15.34
C SER A 31 6.98 -4.84 14.45
N PRO A 32 6.02 -5.74 14.72
CA PRO A 32 5.78 -6.89 13.87
C PRO A 32 5.47 -6.49 12.43
N LEU A 33 6.05 -7.22 11.47
CA LEU A 33 5.65 -7.16 10.06
C LEU A 33 4.31 -7.90 9.93
N VAL A 34 3.24 -7.18 9.57
CA VAL A 34 1.89 -7.74 9.44
C VAL A 34 1.39 -7.78 8.01
N GLY A 35 2.15 -7.25 7.05
CA GLY A 35 1.74 -7.25 5.66
C GLY A 35 2.65 -6.48 4.73
N TRP A 36 2.12 -6.20 3.55
CA TRP A 36 2.82 -5.51 2.48
C TRP A 36 1.89 -4.54 1.75
N LYS A 37 2.45 -3.43 1.29
CA LYS A 37 1.77 -2.55 0.33
C LYS A 37 2.39 -2.70 -1.05
N VAL A 38 1.59 -2.55 -2.09
CA VAL A 38 2.06 -2.48 -3.49
C VAL A 38 1.68 -1.11 -4.05
N GLY A 39 2.64 -0.42 -4.64
CA GLY A 39 2.44 0.88 -5.28
C GLY A 39 2.96 0.89 -6.72
N ALA A 40 2.81 2.01 -7.40
CA ALA A 40 3.18 2.18 -8.80
C ALA A 40 2.51 1.12 -9.71
N THR A 41 1.20 0.91 -9.52
CA THR A 41 0.43 -0.16 -10.18
C THR A 41 -0.23 0.28 -11.49
N ASN A 42 0.11 1.46 -12.00
CA ASN A 42 -0.31 1.95 -13.31
C ASN A 42 0.78 2.81 -13.97
N PRO A 43 0.71 3.04 -15.29
CA PRO A 43 1.74 3.78 -16.01
C PRO A 43 1.97 5.21 -15.51
N ALA A 44 0.92 5.90 -15.06
CA ALA A 44 1.01 7.27 -14.58
C ALA A 44 1.82 7.34 -13.26
N SER A 45 1.54 6.46 -12.31
CA SER A 45 2.27 6.37 -11.05
C SER A 45 3.72 5.91 -11.26
N GLN A 46 3.94 4.94 -12.16
CA GLN A 46 5.31 4.51 -12.54
C GLN A 46 6.12 5.66 -13.13
N SER A 47 5.52 6.45 -14.03
CA SER A 47 6.18 7.62 -14.62
C SER A 47 6.49 8.67 -13.56
N LYS A 48 5.54 8.97 -12.68
CA LYS A 48 5.71 9.96 -11.60
C LYS A 48 6.82 9.57 -10.62
N LEU A 49 6.91 8.30 -10.25
CA LEU A 49 7.93 7.77 -9.33
C LEU A 49 9.21 7.32 -10.07
N GLN A 50 9.29 7.48 -11.39
CA GLN A 50 10.43 7.10 -12.24
C GLN A 50 10.83 5.62 -12.09
N VAL A 51 9.85 4.73 -11.84
CA VAL A 51 10.04 3.28 -11.76
C VAL A 51 9.49 2.58 -13.00
N LYS A 52 9.96 1.36 -13.29
CA LYS A 52 9.58 0.59 -14.49
C LYS A 52 8.65 -0.58 -14.17
N SER A 53 8.31 -0.77 -12.91
CA SER A 53 7.47 -1.86 -12.42
C SER A 53 6.80 -1.43 -11.12
N PRO A 54 5.80 -2.16 -10.64
CA PRO A 54 5.31 -1.95 -9.29
C PRO A 54 6.44 -2.00 -8.26
N ILE A 55 6.25 -1.34 -7.13
CA ILE A 55 7.12 -1.37 -5.96
C ILE A 55 6.33 -1.86 -4.75
N CYS A 56 7.00 -2.40 -3.75
CA CYS A 56 6.35 -2.80 -2.51
C CYS A 56 7.12 -2.30 -1.28
N GLY A 57 6.41 -2.20 -0.18
CA GLY A 57 6.98 -1.87 1.12
C GLY A 57 6.30 -2.67 2.23
N PRO A 58 6.95 -2.80 3.39
CA PRO A 58 6.41 -3.50 4.55
C PRO A 58 5.28 -2.69 5.21
N VAL A 59 4.26 -3.39 5.69
CA VAL A 59 3.24 -2.86 6.60
C VAL A 59 3.52 -3.44 7.98
N PHE A 60 3.76 -2.56 8.95
CA PHE A 60 4.00 -2.94 10.34
C PHE A 60 2.73 -2.81 11.17
N GLU A 61 2.64 -3.58 12.26
CA GLU A 61 1.49 -3.53 13.16
C GLU A 61 1.19 -2.10 13.64
N ARG A 62 2.21 -1.31 13.95
CA ARG A 62 2.07 0.09 14.38
C ARG A 62 1.50 1.03 13.31
N THR A 63 1.55 0.65 12.02
CA THR A 63 1.02 1.44 10.89
C THR A 63 -0.30 0.88 10.36
N LEU A 64 -0.75 -0.26 10.88
CA LEU A 64 -2.08 -0.81 10.62
C LEU A 64 -3.07 -0.23 11.64
N VAL A 65 -3.87 0.73 11.20
CA VAL A 65 -4.70 1.56 12.06
C VAL A 65 -6.17 1.15 11.94
N THR A 66 -6.90 1.21 13.04
CA THR A 66 -8.33 0.91 13.05
C THR A 66 -9.13 1.99 12.32
N SER A 67 -10.14 1.61 11.54
CA SER A 67 -11.05 2.54 10.89
C SER A 67 -11.75 3.46 11.92
N GLY A 68 -11.80 4.75 11.61
CA GLY A 68 -12.28 5.81 12.50
C GLY A 68 -11.23 6.42 13.42
N ALA A 69 -9.97 5.99 13.34
CA ALA A 69 -8.90 6.53 14.16
C ALA A 69 -8.53 7.97 13.78
N GLU A 70 -7.88 8.64 14.73
CA GLU A 70 -7.22 9.93 14.54
C GLU A 70 -5.72 9.70 14.35
N ILE A 71 -5.14 10.33 13.32
CA ILE A 71 -3.70 10.28 13.04
C ILE A 71 -3.15 11.69 13.21
N PRO A 72 -2.25 11.93 14.19
CA PRO A 72 -1.59 13.21 14.35
C PRO A 72 -0.64 13.49 13.17
N LEU A 73 -0.77 14.67 12.56
CA LEU A 73 0.14 15.08 11.48
C LEU A 73 1.57 15.24 11.99
N ALA A 74 1.75 15.53 13.28
CA ALA A 74 3.06 15.61 13.92
C ALA A 74 3.86 14.29 13.86
N ASP A 75 3.19 13.15 13.66
CA ASP A 75 3.83 11.85 13.50
C ASP A 75 4.34 11.60 12.07
N LEU A 76 4.00 12.50 11.13
CA LEU A 76 4.38 12.45 9.73
C LEU A 76 5.34 13.59 9.37
N HIS A 77 6.26 13.36 8.43
CA HIS A 77 7.25 14.38 8.04
C HIS A 77 6.70 15.43 7.07
N HIS A 78 5.70 15.04 6.27
CA HIS A 78 5.01 15.90 5.30
C HIS A 78 3.52 15.67 5.40
N GLN A 79 2.76 16.52 4.72
CA GLN A 79 1.34 16.25 4.49
C GLN A 79 1.19 14.96 3.68
N PRO A 80 0.48 13.94 4.18
CA PRO A 80 0.36 12.68 3.47
C PRO A 80 -0.54 12.81 2.24
N GLY A 81 -0.34 11.91 1.28
CA GLY A 81 -1.30 11.64 0.24
C GLY A 81 -2.30 10.59 0.68
N LEU A 82 -3.55 10.70 0.23
CA LEU A 82 -4.62 9.73 0.41
C LEU A 82 -4.75 8.88 -0.84
N GLU A 83 -4.71 7.56 -0.68
CA GLU A 83 -5.01 6.58 -1.72
C GLU A 83 -6.15 5.67 -1.25
N SER A 84 -7.20 5.51 -2.08
CA SER A 84 -8.23 4.50 -1.88
C SER A 84 -7.86 3.24 -2.63
N GLU A 85 -7.83 2.11 -1.92
CA GLU A 85 -7.30 0.85 -2.40
C GLU A 85 -8.22 -0.33 -2.09
N PHE A 86 -8.03 -1.42 -2.82
CA PHE A 86 -8.42 -2.73 -2.34
C PHE A 86 -7.31 -3.29 -1.45
N ALA A 87 -7.70 -3.94 -0.36
CA ALA A 87 -6.77 -4.69 0.46
C ALA A 87 -7.26 -6.13 0.64
N PHE A 88 -6.31 -7.03 0.86
CA PHE A 88 -6.57 -8.45 1.07
C PHE A 88 -6.08 -8.89 2.44
N THR A 89 -6.84 -9.75 3.10
CA THR A 89 -6.33 -10.61 4.16
C THR A 89 -5.96 -11.95 3.53
N ILE A 90 -4.72 -12.39 3.75
CA ILE A 90 -4.19 -13.64 3.19
C ILE A 90 -4.65 -14.84 4.03
N GLY A 91 -5.22 -15.84 3.40
CA GLY A 91 -5.72 -17.06 4.06
C GLY A 91 -4.72 -18.20 4.10
N VAL A 92 -3.72 -18.19 3.23
CA VAL A 92 -2.76 -19.30 3.05
C VAL A 92 -1.34 -18.78 3.10
N THR A 93 -0.49 -19.44 3.90
CA THR A 93 0.95 -19.10 3.94
C THR A 93 1.66 -19.55 2.68
N LEU A 94 2.29 -18.62 1.98
CA LEU A 94 3.15 -18.87 0.84
C LEU A 94 4.61 -18.85 1.27
N ARG A 95 5.28 -19.99 1.11
CA ARG A 95 6.72 -20.12 1.33
C ARG A 95 7.47 -19.97 0.02
N PRO A 96 8.76 -19.52 0.05
CA PRO A 96 9.60 -19.50 -1.14
C PRO A 96 9.71 -20.86 -1.84
N GLY A 97 10.01 -20.84 -3.15
CA GLY A 97 10.15 -22.04 -3.97
C GLY A 97 8.83 -22.54 -4.60
N GLY A 98 7.71 -21.86 -4.37
CA GLY A 98 6.42 -22.18 -5.00
C GLY A 98 6.36 -21.84 -6.49
N ALA A 99 5.32 -22.34 -7.18
CA ALA A 99 5.03 -22.01 -8.57
C ALA A 99 4.75 -20.51 -8.77
N LYS A 100 4.93 -20.04 -10.00
CA LYS A 100 4.58 -18.65 -10.36
C LYS A 100 3.10 -18.39 -10.13
N MET A 101 2.80 -17.35 -9.36
CA MET A 101 1.44 -16.90 -9.07
C MET A 101 0.85 -16.15 -10.27
N THR A 102 -0.43 -16.38 -10.54
CA THR A 102 -1.30 -15.65 -11.48
C THR A 102 -2.44 -14.99 -10.71
N ALA A 103 -3.20 -14.06 -11.31
CA ALA A 103 -4.37 -13.46 -10.67
C ALA A 103 -5.37 -14.53 -10.19
N SER A 104 -5.63 -15.56 -10.99
CA SER A 104 -6.53 -16.66 -10.61
C SER A 104 -6.05 -17.40 -9.36
N SER A 105 -4.78 -17.81 -9.30
CA SER A 105 -4.23 -18.48 -8.13
C SER A 105 -4.04 -17.54 -6.94
N ALA A 106 -3.85 -16.23 -7.17
CA ALA A 106 -3.80 -15.23 -6.12
C ALA A 106 -5.17 -15.06 -5.43
N LYS A 107 -6.27 -15.16 -6.17
CA LYS A 107 -7.62 -15.14 -5.58
C LYS A 107 -7.83 -16.29 -4.59
N GLU A 108 -7.30 -17.47 -4.87
CA GLU A 108 -7.47 -18.67 -4.02
C GLU A 108 -6.80 -18.58 -2.66
N ILE A 109 -5.82 -17.69 -2.49
CA ILE A 109 -5.12 -17.49 -1.21
C ILE A 109 -5.70 -16.35 -0.38
N VAL A 110 -6.70 -15.62 -0.88
CA VAL A 110 -7.35 -14.51 -0.17
C VAL A 110 -8.50 -15.02 0.68
N SER A 111 -8.51 -14.68 1.97
CA SER A 111 -9.64 -14.95 2.86
C SER A 111 -10.66 -13.84 2.86
N PHE A 112 -10.22 -12.56 2.79
CA PHE A 112 -11.10 -11.40 2.76
C PHE A 112 -10.56 -10.30 1.83
N VAL A 113 -11.52 -9.61 1.19
CA VAL A 113 -11.33 -8.37 0.43
C VAL A 113 -11.87 -7.22 1.25
N HIS A 114 -11.15 -6.10 1.30
CA HIS A 114 -11.49 -4.91 2.06
C HIS A 114 -11.40 -3.65 1.20
N PRO A 115 -12.24 -2.65 1.42
CA PRO A 115 -11.91 -1.28 1.03
C PRO A 115 -10.87 -0.76 2.01
N ALA A 116 -9.88 -0.01 1.54
CA ALA A 116 -8.80 0.47 2.39
C ALA A 116 -8.37 1.90 2.04
N ILE A 117 -7.79 2.56 3.02
CA ILE A 117 -7.05 3.81 2.85
C ILE A 117 -5.59 3.53 3.11
N GLU A 118 -4.73 3.87 2.15
CA GLU A 118 -3.32 4.06 2.42
C GLU A 118 -3.01 5.55 2.54
N LEU A 119 -2.33 5.95 3.60
CA LEU A 119 -1.63 7.21 3.67
C LEU A 119 -0.20 7.00 3.20
N VAL A 120 0.20 7.76 2.19
CA VAL A 120 1.57 7.75 1.69
C VAL A 120 2.27 9.06 2.07
N CYS A 121 3.46 8.93 2.64
CA CYS A 121 4.26 10.06 3.09
C CYS A 121 5.74 9.74 2.95
N SER A 122 6.50 10.68 2.40
CA SER A 122 7.96 10.56 2.34
C SER A 122 8.57 10.99 3.68
N ARG A 123 9.68 10.35 4.06
CA ARG A 123 10.52 10.78 5.19
C ARG A 123 11.69 11.68 4.75
N PHE A 124 11.84 11.92 3.45
CA PHE A 124 12.91 12.76 2.91
C PHE A 124 12.49 14.22 2.85
N GLU A 125 13.42 15.15 3.12
CA GLU A 125 13.17 16.61 3.04
C GLU A 125 12.64 17.03 1.67
N GLN A 126 13.10 16.37 0.60
CA GLN A 126 12.70 16.62 -0.79
C GLN A 126 11.34 15.99 -1.14
N ASN A 127 10.67 15.39 -0.17
CA ASN A 127 9.39 14.67 -0.34
C ASN A 127 9.53 13.55 -1.38
N PHE A 128 8.78 13.60 -2.49
CA PHE A 128 8.82 12.58 -3.55
C PHE A 128 9.94 12.81 -4.59
N ASP A 129 10.63 13.94 -4.55
CA ASP A 129 11.69 14.30 -5.50
C ASP A 129 13.04 13.75 -5.04
N VAL A 130 13.13 12.44 -4.94
CA VAL A 130 14.34 11.69 -4.58
C VAL A 130 14.51 10.49 -5.51
N ASP A 131 15.72 9.92 -5.52
CA ASP A 131 15.98 8.71 -6.31
C ASP A 131 15.00 7.59 -5.97
N PRO A 132 14.36 6.94 -6.97
CA PRO A 132 13.42 5.85 -6.75
C PRO A 132 13.94 4.71 -5.86
N ALA A 133 15.25 4.44 -5.90
CA ALA A 133 15.85 3.41 -5.05
C ALA A 133 15.80 3.77 -3.57
N LEU A 134 15.87 5.07 -3.22
CA LEU A 134 15.66 5.53 -1.84
C LEU A 134 14.21 5.36 -1.40
N LEU A 135 13.24 5.67 -2.27
CA LEU A 135 11.82 5.45 -1.96
C LEU A 135 11.53 3.97 -1.65
N VAL A 136 12.09 3.06 -2.44
CA VAL A 136 11.96 1.61 -2.21
C VAL A 136 12.64 1.21 -0.91
N ALA A 137 13.88 1.63 -0.68
CA ALA A 137 14.64 1.31 0.53
C ALA A 137 13.94 1.79 1.80
N ASP A 138 13.23 2.93 1.71
CA ASP A 138 12.51 3.57 2.81
C ASP A 138 11.07 3.03 3.02
N GLY A 139 10.73 1.87 2.45
CA GLY A 139 9.41 1.24 2.64
C GLY A 139 8.34 1.70 1.64
N ALA A 140 8.76 2.24 0.48
CA ALA A 140 7.87 2.61 -0.63
C ALA A 140 6.77 3.62 -0.24
N LEU A 141 7.13 4.62 0.58
CA LEU A 141 6.27 5.72 1.02
C LEU A 141 5.14 5.33 1.99
N HIS A 142 5.12 4.11 2.50
CA HIS A 142 4.06 3.66 3.42
C HIS A 142 4.10 4.46 4.74
N ALA A 143 2.97 5.07 5.12
CA ALA A 143 2.84 5.79 6.39
C ALA A 143 1.77 5.16 7.30
N ALA A 144 0.59 4.87 6.78
CA ALA A 144 -0.47 4.18 7.52
C ALA A 144 -1.41 3.45 6.58
N LEU A 145 -1.99 2.34 7.06
CA LEU A 145 -3.02 1.56 6.40
C LEU A 145 -4.25 1.48 7.31
N VAL A 146 -5.40 1.84 6.77
CA VAL A 146 -6.70 1.66 7.41
C VAL A 146 -7.55 0.74 6.56
N MET A 147 -8.05 -0.34 7.14
CA MET A 147 -8.89 -1.31 6.45
C MET A 147 -10.34 -1.22 6.93
N GLY A 148 -11.27 -1.26 5.98
CA GLY A 148 -12.69 -1.46 6.25
C GLY A 148 -13.03 -2.93 6.55
N PRO A 149 -14.33 -3.27 6.62
CA PRO A 149 -14.76 -4.63 6.89
C PRO A 149 -14.31 -5.60 5.80
N GLY A 150 -14.10 -6.87 6.17
CA GLY A 150 -13.72 -7.93 5.25
C GLY A 150 -14.91 -8.64 4.64
N THR A 151 -14.87 -8.86 3.33
CA THR A 151 -15.84 -9.64 2.58
C THR A 151 -15.15 -10.82 1.89
N GLU A 152 -15.72 -12.01 1.98
CA GLU A 152 -15.19 -13.20 1.29
C GLU A 152 -15.13 -12.97 -0.24
N PRO A 153 -14.06 -13.39 -0.94
CA PRO A 153 -13.86 -13.09 -2.37
C PRO A 153 -15.03 -13.49 -3.28
N ASP A 154 -15.68 -14.59 -2.97
CA ASP A 154 -16.81 -15.10 -3.78
C ASP A 154 -18.09 -14.24 -3.67
N LYS A 155 -18.19 -13.40 -2.63
CA LYS A 155 -19.31 -12.46 -2.43
C LYS A 155 -19.06 -11.10 -3.09
N VAL A 156 -17.84 -10.80 -3.52
CA VAL A 156 -17.47 -9.51 -4.09
C VAL A 156 -17.71 -9.44 -5.60
N GLY A 157 -17.52 -10.55 -6.29
CA GLY A 157 -17.59 -10.62 -7.75
C GLY A 157 -16.30 -10.19 -8.46
N ASP A 158 -16.44 -9.48 -9.57
CA ASP A 158 -15.33 -9.01 -10.40
C ASP A 158 -14.71 -7.75 -9.82
N LEU A 159 -13.52 -7.88 -9.23
CA LEU A 159 -12.80 -6.74 -8.66
C LEU A 159 -12.31 -5.74 -9.71
N SER A 160 -12.02 -6.19 -10.93
CA SER A 160 -11.55 -5.28 -11.98
C SER A 160 -12.59 -4.22 -12.32
N ALA A 161 -13.87 -4.57 -12.27
CA ALA A 161 -15.00 -3.67 -12.50
C ALA A 161 -15.53 -3.01 -11.20
N TYR A 162 -15.07 -3.47 -10.03
CA TYR A 162 -15.57 -2.98 -8.75
C TYR A 162 -15.09 -1.54 -8.48
N ARG A 163 -16.02 -0.69 -8.03
CA ARG A 163 -15.77 0.74 -7.86
C ARG A 163 -15.48 1.11 -6.41
N LEU A 164 -14.46 1.94 -6.22
CA LEU A 164 -14.20 2.66 -4.97
C LEU A 164 -14.43 4.16 -5.16
N HIS A 165 -14.88 4.81 -4.10
CA HIS A 165 -15.08 6.24 -4.01
C HIS A 165 -14.22 6.82 -2.88
N THR A 166 -13.58 7.95 -3.14
CA THR A 166 -12.75 8.68 -2.17
C THR A 166 -13.46 9.96 -1.74
N PHE A 167 -13.57 10.15 -0.44
CA PHE A 167 -14.20 11.35 0.13
C PHE A 167 -13.24 12.08 1.07
N VAL A 168 -13.35 13.41 1.06
CA VAL A 168 -12.73 14.30 2.04
C VAL A 168 -13.83 15.18 2.61
N ASN A 169 -14.03 15.17 3.95
CA ASN A 169 -15.09 15.93 4.63
C ASN A 169 -16.49 15.70 4.03
N ASN A 170 -16.79 14.43 3.68
CA ASN A 170 -18.03 14.00 3.03
C ASN A 170 -18.22 14.50 1.56
N GLU A 171 -17.24 15.16 0.97
CA GLU A 171 -17.25 15.51 -0.44
C GLU A 171 -16.50 14.44 -1.25
N GLU A 172 -17.14 13.89 -2.29
CA GLU A 172 -16.48 12.94 -3.20
C GLU A 172 -15.45 13.68 -4.05
N ILE A 173 -14.18 13.26 -3.93
CA ILE A 173 -13.05 13.88 -4.63
C ILE A 173 -12.42 12.97 -5.66
N GLY A 174 -12.79 11.70 -5.70
CA GLY A 174 -12.25 10.73 -6.65
C GLY A 174 -13.07 9.45 -6.69
N THR A 175 -13.04 8.80 -7.83
CA THR A 175 -13.63 7.48 -8.05
C THR A 175 -12.76 6.70 -9.03
N GLY A 176 -12.71 5.40 -8.87
CA GLY A 176 -11.97 4.51 -9.77
C GLY A 176 -12.40 3.06 -9.61
N THR A 177 -11.86 2.20 -10.42
CA THR A 177 -12.18 0.77 -10.41
C THR A 177 -10.92 -0.06 -10.20
N GLY A 178 -11.08 -1.34 -9.87
CA GLY A 178 -9.94 -2.24 -9.73
C GLY A 178 -9.11 -2.38 -11.00
N SER A 179 -9.66 -2.07 -12.18
CA SER A 179 -8.89 -2.07 -13.43
C SER A 179 -7.75 -1.05 -13.48
N GLU A 180 -7.79 0.00 -12.64
CA GLU A 180 -6.70 0.96 -12.49
C GLU A 180 -5.46 0.35 -11.80
N VAL A 181 -5.62 -0.81 -11.17
CA VAL A 181 -4.59 -1.53 -10.41
C VAL A 181 -4.10 -2.72 -11.24
N LEU A 182 -3.11 -2.51 -12.12
CA LEU A 182 -2.57 -3.54 -13.04
C LEU A 182 -3.65 -4.28 -13.87
N GLY A 183 -4.82 -3.67 -14.07
CA GLY A 183 -5.96 -4.31 -14.72
C GLY A 183 -6.87 -5.12 -13.80
N ASP A 184 -6.36 -5.61 -12.69
CA ASP A 184 -7.09 -6.35 -11.64
C ASP A 184 -6.28 -6.32 -10.33
N PRO A 185 -6.86 -6.00 -9.15
CA PRO A 185 -6.19 -6.08 -7.86
C PRO A 185 -5.51 -7.44 -7.58
N TYR A 186 -6.04 -8.54 -8.09
CA TYR A 186 -5.40 -9.86 -7.97
C TYR A 186 -4.10 -9.97 -8.80
N GLU A 187 -3.93 -9.22 -9.88
CA GLU A 187 -2.63 -9.12 -10.60
C GLU A 187 -1.58 -8.42 -9.73
N SER A 188 -1.98 -7.40 -8.95
CA SER A 188 -1.08 -6.75 -7.99
C SER A 188 -0.63 -7.73 -6.89
N LEU A 189 -1.56 -8.50 -6.33
CA LEU A 189 -1.22 -9.56 -5.37
C LEU A 189 -0.32 -10.64 -5.99
N ALA A 190 -0.62 -11.09 -7.19
CA ALA A 190 0.21 -12.07 -7.91
C ALA A 190 1.64 -11.53 -8.15
N TRP A 191 1.75 -10.24 -8.53
CA TRP A 191 3.05 -9.58 -8.68
C TRP A 191 3.82 -9.59 -7.35
N LEU A 192 3.18 -9.22 -6.24
CA LEU A 192 3.80 -9.23 -4.92
C LEU A 192 4.26 -10.63 -4.52
N CYS A 193 3.40 -11.64 -4.64
CA CYS A 193 3.74 -13.02 -4.32
C CYS A 193 4.98 -13.49 -5.10
N ASN A 194 5.03 -13.20 -6.40
CA ASN A 194 6.17 -13.53 -7.25
C ASN A 194 7.41 -12.72 -6.87
N HIS A 195 7.25 -11.48 -6.44
CA HIS A 195 8.35 -10.64 -5.97
C HIS A 195 8.95 -11.19 -4.67
N LEU A 196 8.12 -11.48 -3.67
CA LEU A 196 8.55 -12.07 -2.39
C LEU A 196 9.20 -13.44 -2.59
N ASN A 197 8.62 -14.28 -3.47
CA ASN A 197 9.20 -15.59 -3.80
C ASN A 197 10.63 -15.48 -4.34
N ARG A 198 10.91 -14.52 -5.24
CA ARG A 198 12.28 -14.28 -5.76
C ARG A 198 13.26 -13.77 -4.70
N ARG A 199 12.74 -13.17 -3.64
CA ARG A 199 13.51 -12.64 -2.51
C ARG A 199 13.58 -13.63 -1.34
N GLU A 200 13.08 -14.84 -1.52
CA GLU A 200 13.04 -15.89 -0.49
C GLU A 200 12.27 -15.47 0.78
N LEU A 201 11.29 -14.56 0.63
CA LEU A 201 10.44 -14.08 1.71
C LEU A 201 9.11 -14.83 1.76
N THR A 202 8.64 -15.09 2.97
CA THR A 202 7.34 -15.75 3.23
C THR A 202 6.22 -14.69 3.31
N LEU A 203 5.10 -14.94 2.63
CA LEU A 203 3.84 -14.24 2.88
C LEU A 203 2.97 -15.14 3.78
N SER A 204 2.78 -14.75 5.02
CA SER A 204 2.08 -15.56 6.03
C SER A 204 0.57 -15.44 5.91
N ALA A 205 -0.16 -16.50 6.24
CA ALA A 205 -1.60 -16.40 6.50
C ALA A 205 -1.85 -15.37 7.62
N GLY A 206 -2.92 -14.59 7.47
CA GLY A 206 -3.23 -13.45 8.33
C GLY A 206 -2.56 -12.14 7.92
N SER A 207 -1.56 -12.17 7.03
CA SER A 207 -0.97 -10.93 6.49
C SER A 207 -2.00 -10.10 5.73
N VAL A 208 -1.84 -8.77 5.79
CA VAL A 208 -2.60 -7.82 4.97
C VAL A 208 -1.79 -7.42 3.74
N VAL A 209 -2.46 -7.21 2.61
CA VAL A 209 -1.81 -6.73 1.38
C VAL A 209 -2.68 -5.64 0.77
N THR A 210 -2.13 -4.43 0.56
CA THR A 210 -2.77 -3.39 -0.26
C THR A 210 -2.28 -3.48 -1.70
N THR A 211 -3.10 -3.07 -2.63
CA THR A 211 -2.92 -3.42 -4.05
C THR A 211 -2.53 -2.27 -4.95
N GLY A 212 -2.49 -1.04 -4.43
CA GLY A 212 -2.25 0.18 -5.19
C GLY A 212 -3.52 1.01 -5.37
N ALA A 213 -3.32 2.30 -5.59
CA ALA A 213 -4.39 3.28 -5.68
C ALA A 213 -5.36 3.01 -6.84
N ALA A 214 -6.62 2.76 -6.52
CA ALA A 214 -7.71 2.62 -7.50
C ALA A 214 -8.26 3.99 -7.94
N THR A 215 -8.18 5.01 -7.09
CA THR A 215 -8.74 6.35 -7.36
C THR A 215 -7.68 7.43 -7.59
N GLY A 216 -6.39 7.04 -7.60
CA GLY A 216 -5.26 7.95 -7.66
C GLY A 216 -4.85 8.50 -6.29
N LEU A 217 -3.85 9.39 -6.31
CA LEU A 217 -3.28 10.03 -5.13
C LEU A 217 -3.92 11.41 -4.93
N HIS A 218 -4.53 11.64 -3.78
CA HIS A 218 -5.19 12.88 -3.41
C HIS A 218 -4.42 13.61 -2.29
N PRO A 219 -4.16 14.92 -2.42
CA PRO A 219 -3.55 15.69 -1.35
C PRO A 219 -4.50 15.83 -0.17
N THR A 220 -3.94 15.82 1.05
CA THR A 220 -4.72 15.97 2.29
C THR A 220 -4.31 17.21 3.08
N LYS A 221 -5.04 17.52 4.15
CA LYS A 221 -4.74 18.61 5.11
C LYS A 221 -5.15 18.19 6.51
N THR A 222 -4.51 18.78 7.51
CA THR A 222 -4.93 18.68 8.91
C THR A 222 -6.40 19.10 9.08
N GLY A 223 -7.11 18.41 9.96
CA GLY A 223 -8.53 18.66 10.25
C GLY A 223 -9.50 18.02 9.24
N GLN A 224 -9.01 17.21 8.32
CA GLN A 224 -9.86 16.51 7.36
C GLN A 224 -10.25 15.11 7.84
N LEU A 225 -11.52 14.77 7.62
CA LEU A 225 -12.03 13.39 7.62
C LEU A 225 -11.82 12.82 6.24
N LEU A 226 -11.10 11.70 6.17
CA LEU A 226 -10.81 10.96 4.95
C LEU A 226 -11.59 9.65 4.95
N MET A 227 -12.21 9.29 3.82
CA MET A 227 -13.00 8.07 3.71
C MET A 227 -12.85 7.44 2.34
N THR A 228 -12.76 6.10 2.33
CA THR A 228 -12.96 5.24 1.16
C THR A 228 -14.30 4.53 1.33
N ASP A 229 -15.15 4.58 0.32
CA ASP A 229 -16.40 3.82 0.26
C ASP A 229 -16.33 2.81 -0.88
N GLY A 230 -16.52 1.54 -0.54
CA GLY A 230 -16.63 0.41 -1.44
C GLY A 230 -18.07 -0.12 -1.53
N ALA A 231 -19.10 0.69 -1.26
CA ALA A 231 -20.50 0.27 -1.28
C ALA A 231 -20.73 -1.03 -0.48
N THR A 232 -21.01 -2.16 -1.15
CA THR A 232 -21.25 -3.44 -0.48
C THR A 232 -20.04 -4.02 0.24
N LEU A 233 -18.82 -3.58 -0.09
CA LEU A 233 -17.60 -3.90 0.69
C LEU A 233 -17.54 -3.12 2.01
N GLY A 234 -18.37 -2.08 2.18
CA GLY A 234 -18.29 -1.17 3.32
C GLY A 234 -17.31 -0.04 3.11
N SER A 235 -16.90 0.60 4.19
CA SER A 235 -16.03 1.78 4.14
C SER A 235 -14.88 1.71 5.16
N ALA A 236 -13.82 2.46 4.88
CA ALA A 236 -12.76 2.78 5.83
C ALA A 236 -12.65 4.30 5.98
N SER A 237 -12.31 4.79 7.17
CA SER A 237 -12.16 6.22 7.43
C SER A 237 -11.06 6.50 8.45
N LEU A 238 -10.52 7.70 8.42
CA LEU A 238 -9.64 8.24 9.44
C LEU A 238 -9.75 9.78 9.47
N SER A 239 -9.32 10.40 10.57
CA SER A 239 -9.19 11.86 10.68
C SER A 239 -7.73 12.24 10.81
N LEU A 240 -7.29 13.27 10.06
CA LEU A 240 -5.97 13.88 10.26
C LEU A 240 -6.13 15.00 11.29
N VAL A 241 -5.42 14.90 12.41
CA VAL A 241 -5.45 15.90 13.49
C VAL A 241 -4.11 16.66 13.58
N ALA A 242 -4.08 17.77 14.33
CA ALA A 242 -2.91 18.62 14.49
C ALA A 242 -1.80 17.93 15.30
#